data_42b16fa9eee3592079ae37952a120463
#
_entry.id   42b16fa9eee3592079ae37952a120463
#
_cell.length_a   1.000
_cell.length_b   1.000
_cell.length_c   1.000
_cell.angle_alpha   90.00
_cell.angle_beta   90.00
_cell.angle_gamma   90.00
#
_symmetry.space_group_name_H-M   'P 1'
#
loop_
_entity.id
_entity.type
_entity.pdbx_description
1 polymer ?
#
loop_
_entity_poly.entity_id
_entity_poly.type
_entity_poly.pdbx_seq_one_letter_code
_entity_poly.pdbx_strand_id
1 'polypeptide(L)'
;MKRQLIIGLILVLLIGVCFGAYFGVDYYQTQKEEKAAEEAAALQLSSFDSDAVTKLVIHTPELDYTIDKDDNSQWQVAEGDAMHINTYYIDALCTYGCSLTATKDLGTADSDKLKTYGLSDPISITYYTSDADKPEKTLYIGGQNPTKSSFYVMQDDDDHVYLADVNTAGYLYVTKTQMRYRYLMDDKSSDILKLTLQRNGETVYTFEDTSGNSDYKLTEPLETPIAVNNANLSTLFIQLTELEADDFGDSDVTEDKYAEYGFDKPAYTFQFTQATGEVTTLLVQDFDPLTSSYVDCLHKETNEILKLDSSYLGFLQKNASDYMDDTVCYFSISEVSALTMQYHGSFNDKTIDIDDSFTFDDASTTYSCNGKSFNSDDTELTEAFKTFYTALSEISYESLDTSAQAPADTEPALHLEYTMLDGSTHVADLVKKDDNTYWAFIDGEFTHAVVRQRALSGEDKVLETYTAFQKLLESAAA
;
A
#
# COMPACT_ATOMS: atom_id res chain seq x y z
N MET A 1 84.49 -11.37 -36.68
CA MET A 1 84.52 -11.30 -35.20
C MET A 1 84.20 -9.89 -34.64
N LYS A 2 84.92 -8.80 -34.97
CA LYS A 2 84.69 -7.46 -34.42
C LYS A 2 83.23 -6.92 -34.60
N ARG A 3 82.57 -7.18 -35.74
CA ARG A 3 81.23 -6.68 -36.06
C ARG A 3 80.13 -7.39 -35.26
N GLN A 4 80.31 -8.67 -34.96
CA GLN A 4 79.33 -9.41 -34.06
C GLN A 4 79.47 -9.03 -32.60
N LEU A 5 80.68 -8.67 -32.14
CA LEU A 5 80.91 -8.20 -30.78
C LEU A 5 80.29 -6.81 -30.56
N ILE A 6 80.32 -5.90 -31.54
CA ILE A 6 79.70 -4.60 -31.50
C ILE A 6 78.17 -4.72 -31.47
N ILE A 7 77.58 -5.60 -32.25
CA ILE A 7 76.12 -5.86 -32.30
C ILE A 7 75.69 -6.43 -30.94
N GLY A 8 76.44 -7.38 -30.36
CA GLY A 8 76.16 -7.92 -29.04
C GLY A 8 76.19 -6.86 -27.92
N LEU A 9 77.17 -5.94 -27.97
CA LEU A 9 77.28 -4.84 -27.01
C LEU A 9 76.11 -3.83 -27.11
N ILE A 10 75.68 -3.51 -28.35
CA ILE A 10 74.51 -2.65 -28.60
C ILE A 10 73.22 -3.32 -28.07
N LEU A 11 73.05 -4.63 -28.25
CA LEU A 11 71.92 -5.38 -27.78
C LEU A 11 71.80 -5.40 -26.24
N VAL A 12 72.98 -5.61 -25.58
CA VAL A 12 73.06 -5.54 -24.10
C VAL A 12 72.73 -4.12 -23.59
N LEU A 13 73.20 -3.07 -24.26
CA LEU A 13 72.89 -1.69 -23.93
C LEU A 13 71.43 -1.39 -24.12
N LEU A 14 70.78 -1.84 -25.21
CA LEU A 14 69.36 -1.70 -25.45
C LEU A 14 68.52 -2.43 -24.40
N ILE A 15 68.91 -3.66 -24.03
CA ILE A 15 68.25 -4.40 -22.95
C ILE A 15 68.38 -3.63 -21.63
N GLY A 16 69.57 -3.13 -21.28
CA GLY A 16 69.79 -2.30 -20.12
C GLY A 16 68.91 -1.03 -20.04
N VAL A 17 68.76 -0.33 -21.18
CA VAL A 17 67.89 0.82 -21.29
C VAL A 17 66.41 0.42 -21.16
N CYS A 18 65.99 -0.69 -21.74
CA CYS A 18 64.61 -1.21 -21.59
C CYS A 18 64.30 -1.61 -20.14
N PHE A 19 65.25 -2.30 -19.47
CA PHE A 19 65.10 -2.62 -18.05
C PHE A 19 65.07 -1.34 -17.19
N GLY A 20 65.96 -0.38 -17.42
CA GLY A 20 65.98 0.88 -16.70
C GLY A 20 64.70 1.69 -16.89
N ALA A 21 64.19 1.73 -18.13
CA ALA A 21 62.89 2.35 -18.39
C ALA A 21 61.72 1.62 -17.73
N TYR A 22 61.72 0.28 -17.77
CA TYR A 22 60.70 -0.51 -17.13
C TYR A 22 60.67 -0.30 -15.59
N PHE A 23 61.81 -0.43 -14.96
CA PHE A 23 61.91 -0.19 -13.52
C PHE A 23 61.62 1.29 -13.15
N GLY A 24 61.98 2.25 -14.02
CA GLY A 24 61.68 3.65 -13.79
C GLY A 24 60.20 3.96 -13.90
N VAL A 25 59.48 3.36 -14.86
CA VAL A 25 58.03 3.48 -15.00
C VAL A 25 57.30 2.79 -13.86
N ASP A 26 57.73 1.58 -13.52
CA ASP A 26 57.14 0.79 -12.42
C ASP A 26 57.30 1.54 -11.08
N TYR A 27 58.51 2.03 -10.76
CA TYR A 27 58.74 2.87 -9.54
C TYR A 27 57.86 4.13 -9.54
N TYR A 28 57.75 4.82 -10.68
CA TYR A 28 56.92 6.02 -10.76
C TYR A 28 55.41 5.71 -10.60
N GLN A 29 54.95 4.60 -11.16
CA GLN A 29 53.57 4.13 -10.99
C GLN A 29 53.32 3.74 -9.51
N THR A 30 54.20 2.99 -8.90
CA THR A 30 54.10 2.62 -7.46
C THR A 30 54.03 3.85 -6.56
N GLN A 31 54.93 4.82 -6.76
CA GLN A 31 54.92 6.08 -5.99
C GLN A 31 53.62 6.88 -6.21
N LYS A 32 53.10 6.86 -7.42
CA LYS A 32 51.83 7.54 -7.74
C LYS A 32 50.64 6.82 -7.10
N GLU A 33 50.65 5.49 -7.09
CA GLU A 33 49.65 4.65 -6.46
C GLU A 33 49.68 4.79 -4.93
N GLU A 34 50.89 4.77 -4.34
CA GLU A 34 51.10 5.00 -2.89
C GLU A 34 50.58 6.38 -2.47
N LYS A 35 50.91 7.43 -3.23
CA LYS A 35 50.43 8.78 -2.96
C LYS A 35 48.92 8.92 -3.11
N ALA A 36 48.35 8.28 -4.13
CA ALA A 36 46.90 8.27 -4.33
C ALA A 36 46.18 7.48 -3.21
N ALA A 37 46.78 6.42 -2.70
CA ALA A 37 46.29 5.66 -1.55
C ALA A 37 46.35 6.49 -0.26
N GLU A 38 47.43 7.23 -0.03
CA GLU A 38 47.58 8.14 1.13
C GLU A 38 46.54 9.28 1.06
N GLU A 39 46.37 9.89 -0.14
CA GLU A 39 45.34 10.94 -0.35
C GLU A 39 43.91 10.38 -0.15
N ALA A 40 43.63 9.16 -0.62
CA ALA A 40 42.35 8.49 -0.38
C ALA A 40 42.12 8.15 1.10
N ALA A 41 43.17 7.68 1.78
CA ALA A 41 43.10 7.37 3.22
C ALA A 41 42.88 8.64 4.07
N ALA A 42 43.45 9.77 3.68
CA ALA A 42 43.25 11.06 4.34
C ALA A 42 41.84 11.62 4.19
N LEU A 43 41.08 11.15 3.19
CA LEU A 43 39.69 11.52 2.98
C LEU A 43 38.68 10.54 3.61
N GLN A 44 39.15 9.43 4.17
CA GLN A 44 38.30 8.47 4.89
C GLN A 44 38.03 8.98 6.31
N LEU A 45 36.82 9.51 6.55
CA LEU A 45 36.44 10.10 7.85
C LEU A 45 36.04 9.03 8.88
N SER A 46 35.50 7.92 8.43
CA SER A 46 35.12 6.80 9.28
C SER A 46 35.36 5.48 8.57
N SER A 47 35.77 4.45 9.30
CA SER A 47 35.99 3.10 8.79
C SER A 47 35.84 2.10 9.92
N PHE A 48 34.61 1.64 10.18
CA PHE A 48 34.33 0.60 11.18
C PHE A 48 33.09 -0.21 10.74
N ASP A 49 32.86 -1.32 11.41
CA ASP A 49 31.77 -2.23 11.06
C ASP A 49 30.43 -1.68 11.54
N SER A 50 29.48 -1.50 10.63
CA SER A 50 28.11 -1.04 10.95
C SER A 50 27.38 -2.03 11.86
N ASP A 51 27.63 -3.34 11.70
CA ASP A 51 26.99 -4.38 12.51
C ASP A 51 27.50 -4.38 13.97
N ALA A 52 28.69 -3.82 14.19
CA ALA A 52 29.26 -3.64 15.52
C ALA A 52 28.65 -2.47 16.30
N VAL A 53 27.86 -1.58 15.64
CA VAL A 53 27.21 -0.46 16.31
C VAL A 53 26.10 -0.95 17.24
N THR A 54 26.19 -0.53 18.51
CA THR A 54 25.23 -0.92 19.55
C THR A 54 24.41 0.24 20.09
N LYS A 55 24.92 1.48 19.92
CA LYS A 55 24.26 2.70 20.39
C LYS A 55 24.63 3.89 19.52
N LEU A 56 23.69 4.78 19.32
CA LEU A 56 23.85 6.10 18.70
C LEU A 56 23.45 7.18 19.70
N VAL A 57 24.27 8.24 19.82
CA VAL A 57 23.87 9.48 20.47
C VAL A 57 23.81 10.56 19.40
N ILE A 58 22.64 11.11 19.20
CA ILE A 58 22.33 12.05 18.12
C ILE A 58 21.93 13.38 18.77
N HIS A 59 22.66 14.43 18.41
CA HIS A 59 22.33 15.80 18.73
C HIS A 59 21.96 16.54 17.44
N THR A 60 20.86 17.29 17.48
CA THR A 60 20.49 18.26 16.45
C THR A 60 20.13 19.58 17.13
N PRO A 61 20.10 20.73 16.42
CA PRO A 61 19.65 21.99 17.01
C PRO A 61 18.23 21.94 17.63
N GLU A 62 17.43 20.92 17.29
CA GLU A 62 16.04 20.79 17.75
C GLU A 62 15.86 19.66 18.77
N LEU A 63 16.71 18.63 18.76
CA LEU A 63 16.46 17.36 19.45
C LEU A 63 17.76 16.66 19.89
N ASP A 64 17.67 15.99 21.03
CA ASP A 64 18.68 15.06 21.53
C ASP A 64 18.09 13.68 21.67
N TYR A 65 18.75 12.66 21.09
CA TYR A 65 18.31 11.27 21.19
C TYR A 65 19.47 10.35 21.54
N THR A 66 19.20 9.40 22.43
CA THR A 66 19.97 8.17 22.58
C THR A 66 19.17 7.01 22.08
N ILE A 67 19.70 6.30 21.08
CA ILE A 67 19.10 5.12 20.47
C ILE A 67 20.06 3.96 20.71
N ASP A 68 19.57 2.88 21.29
CA ASP A 68 20.38 1.68 21.55
C ASP A 68 19.67 0.41 21.06
N LYS A 69 20.42 -0.68 21.02
CA LYS A 69 19.86 -2.01 20.75
C LYS A 69 19.44 -2.66 22.07
N ASP A 70 18.21 -3.19 22.09
CA ASP A 70 17.69 -4.00 23.18
C ASP A 70 18.39 -5.39 23.26
N ASP A 71 17.96 -6.23 24.22
CA ASP A 71 18.48 -7.60 24.39
C ASP A 71 18.24 -8.50 23.17
N ASN A 72 17.29 -8.14 22.28
CA ASN A 72 16.98 -8.84 21.04
C ASN A 72 17.66 -8.21 19.81
N SER A 73 18.57 -7.25 20.04
CA SER A 73 19.27 -6.48 19.01
C SER A 73 18.34 -5.60 18.15
N GLN A 74 17.17 -5.21 18.68
CA GLN A 74 16.26 -4.29 18.04
C GLN A 74 16.55 -2.86 18.50
N TRP A 75 16.53 -1.90 17.57
CA TRP A 75 16.70 -0.49 17.86
C TRP A 75 15.53 0.07 18.67
N GLN A 76 15.83 0.82 19.72
CA GLN A 76 14.85 1.51 20.56
C GLN A 76 15.34 2.90 20.98
N VAL A 77 14.43 3.78 21.35
CA VAL A 77 14.77 5.07 21.97
C VAL A 77 15.04 4.84 23.43
N ALA A 78 16.29 5.04 23.86
CA ALA A 78 16.70 4.97 25.27
C ALA A 78 16.52 6.30 25.99
N GLU A 79 16.80 7.43 25.30
CA GLU A 79 16.61 8.80 25.81
C GLU A 79 16.11 9.70 24.68
N GLY A 80 15.16 10.58 24.98
CA GLY A 80 14.50 11.49 24.07
C GLY A 80 12.99 11.35 24.09
N ASP A 81 12.29 12.02 23.19
CA ASP A 81 10.84 11.87 23.05
C ASP A 81 10.49 10.46 22.57
N ALA A 82 9.46 9.86 23.17
CA ALA A 82 8.93 8.58 22.68
C ALA A 82 8.50 8.70 21.23
N MET A 83 8.89 7.74 20.39
CA MET A 83 8.50 7.67 18.98
C MET A 83 8.57 6.23 18.47
N HIS A 84 7.79 5.92 17.44
CA HIS A 84 7.99 4.72 16.65
C HIS A 84 9.16 4.94 15.71
N ILE A 85 10.26 4.22 15.96
CA ILE A 85 11.55 4.47 15.32
C ILE A 85 11.58 3.88 13.90
N ASN A 86 12.11 4.64 12.94
CA ASN A 86 12.40 4.14 11.61
C ASN A 86 13.71 3.36 11.60
N THR A 87 13.65 2.06 11.86
CA THR A 87 14.82 1.18 11.95
C THR A 87 15.62 1.16 10.65
N TYR A 88 14.96 1.25 9.48
CA TYR A 88 15.64 1.35 8.18
C TYR A 88 16.49 2.60 8.07
N TYR A 89 16.00 3.72 8.61
CA TYR A 89 16.78 4.95 8.63
C TYR A 89 17.96 4.87 9.62
N ILE A 90 17.78 4.25 10.78
CA ILE A 90 18.86 4.02 11.75
C ILE A 90 19.93 3.11 11.15
N ASP A 91 19.55 2.06 10.45
CA ASP A 91 20.51 1.20 9.76
C ASP A 91 21.25 1.95 8.63
N ALA A 92 20.57 2.86 7.93
CA ALA A 92 21.20 3.73 6.94
C ALA A 92 22.19 4.70 7.62
N LEU A 93 21.85 5.29 8.78
CA LEU A 93 22.78 6.11 9.56
C LEU A 93 24.05 5.31 9.93
N CYS A 94 23.91 4.07 10.36
CA CYS A 94 25.04 3.18 10.63
C CYS A 94 25.83 2.91 9.35
N THR A 95 25.19 2.52 8.27
CA THR A 95 25.87 2.17 7.01
C THR A 95 26.70 3.34 6.45
N TYR A 96 26.08 4.51 6.32
CA TYR A 96 26.75 5.68 5.73
C TYR A 96 27.70 6.38 6.70
N GLY A 97 27.37 6.40 8.00
CA GLY A 97 28.23 6.98 9.01
C GLY A 97 29.48 6.16 9.31
N CYS A 98 29.39 4.82 9.24
CA CYS A 98 30.54 3.95 9.49
C CYS A 98 31.56 3.91 8.34
N SER A 99 31.19 4.37 7.14
CA SER A 99 32.04 4.32 5.94
C SER A 99 32.15 5.66 5.22
N LEU A 100 31.99 6.78 5.93
CA LEU A 100 31.96 8.12 5.33
C LEU A 100 33.32 8.49 4.73
N THR A 101 33.30 8.88 3.47
CA THR A 101 34.48 9.38 2.75
C THR A 101 34.22 10.81 2.27
N ALA A 102 35.16 11.69 2.51
CA ALA A 102 35.13 13.05 2.01
C ALA A 102 35.55 13.10 0.54
N THR A 103 35.03 14.10 -0.19
CA THR A 103 35.45 14.40 -1.55
C THR A 103 36.56 15.45 -1.58
N LYS A 104 36.71 16.22 -0.50
CA LYS A 104 37.74 17.28 -0.39
C LYS A 104 37.97 17.66 1.06
N ASP A 105 39.24 17.86 1.40
CA ASP A 105 39.68 18.53 2.62
C ASP A 105 39.78 20.04 2.39
N LEU A 106 39.17 20.85 3.25
CA LEU A 106 39.21 22.31 3.22
C LEU A 106 40.21 22.89 4.23
N GLY A 107 40.86 22.05 5.03
CA GLY A 107 41.71 22.45 6.14
C GLY A 107 40.95 23.00 7.34
N THR A 108 41.66 23.59 8.27
CA THR A 108 41.08 24.21 9.49
C THR A 108 40.22 25.42 9.18
N ALA A 109 39.19 25.65 9.97
CA ALA A 109 38.29 26.79 9.83
C ALA A 109 38.25 27.62 11.12
N ASP A 110 38.22 28.95 10.97
CA ASP A 110 37.95 29.87 12.07
C ASP A 110 36.45 29.90 12.42
N SER A 111 36.10 30.55 13.51
CA SER A 111 34.71 30.62 14.01
C SER A 111 33.72 31.19 13.00
N ASP A 112 34.14 32.14 12.15
CA ASP A 112 33.26 32.76 11.14
C ASP A 112 32.96 31.80 9.97
N LYS A 113 33.99 31.03 9.58
CA LYS A 113 33.81 29.96 8.59
C LYS A 113 32.96 28.80 9.14
N LEU A 114 33.22 28.37 10.37
CA LEU A 114 32.40 27.34 11.03
C LEU A 114 30.93 27.73 11.07
N LYS A 115 30.66 29.00 11.40
CA LYS A 115 29.29 29.55 11.34
C LYS A 115 28.69 29.51 9.93
N THR A 116 29.51 29.92 8.92
CA THR A 116 29.09 29.90 7.51
C THR A 116 28.81 28.48 7.00
N TYR A 117 29.54 27.50 7.50
CA TYR A 117 29.41 26.08 7.15
C TYR A 117 28.32 25.34 7.96
N GLY A 118 27.66 26.04 8.90
CA GLY A 118 26.66 25.39 9.80
C GLY A 118 27.29 24.47 10.84
N LEU A 119 28.58 24.63 11.13
CA LEU A 119 29.35 23.81 12.04
C LEU A 119 29.56 24.46 13.42
N SER A 120 28.89 25.58 13.73
CA SER A 120 28.91 26.15 15.09
C SER A 120 27.96 25.49 16.05
N ASP A 121 26.89 24.89 15.54
CA ASP A 121 25.91 24.07 16.24
C ASP A 121 25.47 22.96 15.27
N PRO A 122 26.36 22.00 14.97
CA PRO A 122 26.13 21.00 13.95
C PRO A 122 25.24 19.88 14.46
N ILE A 123 24.63 19.13 13.54
CA ILE A 123 24.18 17.78 13.87
C ILE A 123 25.40 16.96 14.26
N SER A 124 25.39 16.31 15.42
CA SER A 124 26.41 15.35 15.78
C SER A 124 25.83 13.95 15.97
N ILE A 125 26.55 12.96 15.47
CA ILE A 125 26.20 11.56 15.62
C ILE A 125 27.40 10.83 16.19
N THR A 126 27.25 10.34 17.42
CA THR A 126 28.28 9.50 18.08
C THR A 126 27.87 8.03 17.97
N TYR A 127 28.70 7.26 17.31
CA TYR A 127 28.56 5.82 17.13
C TYR A 127 29.33 5.10 18.23
N TYR A 128 28.65 4.26 19.01
CA TYR A 128 29.27 3.37 19.98
C TYR A 128 29.27 1.95 19.43
N THR A 129 30.43 1.31 19.43
CA THR A 129 30.58 -0.04 18.87
C THR A 129 30.93 -1.05 19.92
N SER A 130 30.69 -2.32 19.63
CA SER A 130 31.21 -3.45 20.46
C SER A 130 32.70 -3.76 20.21
N ASP A 131 33.34 -3.11 19.23
CA ASP A 131 34.76 -3.24 18.95
C ASP A 131 35.60 -2.49 19.98
N ALA A 132 36.38 -3.21 20.77
CA ALA A 132 37.22 -2.63 21.82
C ALA A 132 38.33 -1.70 21.30
N ASP A 133 38.74 -1.86 20.03
CA ASP A 133 39.78 -1.04 19.39
C ASP A 133 39.21 0.27 18.79
N LYS A 134 37.91 0.32 18.59
CA LYS A 134 37.17 1.48 18.04
C LYS A 134 35.87 1.68 18.82
N PRO A 135 35.92 2.03 20.10
CA PRO A 135 34.76 2.01 20.97
C PRO A 135 33.73 3.09 20.64
N GLU A 136 34.18 4.23 20.08
CA GLU A 136 33.31 5.33 19.70
C GLU A 136 33.87 6.18 18.55
N LYS A 137 33.01 6.86 17.81
CA LYS A 137 33.33 7.81 16.76
C LYS A 137 32.25 8.85 16.63
N THR A 138 32.62 10.13 16.59
CA THR A 138 31.68 11.23 16.40
C THR A 138 31.90 11.91 15.04
N LEU A 139 30.81 12.09 14.30
CA LEU A 139 30.74 12.88 13.08
C LEU A 139 29.89 14.12 13.32
N TYR A 140 30.31 15.27 12.77
CA TYR A 140 29.62 16.54 12.83
C TYR A 140 29.19 16.93 11.43
N ILE A 141 27.92 17.16 11.22
CA ILE A 141 27.31 17.47 9.93
C ILE A 141 26.78 18.91 9.95
N GLY A 142 27.38 19.74 9.13
CA GLY A 142 26.96 21.15 8.93
C GLY A 142 25.96 21.31 7.79
N GLY A 143 25.94 22.51 7.20
CA GLY A 143 25.05 22.83 6.07
C GLY A 143 25.56 22.30 4.73
N GLN A 144 24.73 22.43 3.70
CA GLN A 144 25.13 22.15 2.31
C GLN A 144 26.01 23.26 1.76
N ASN A 145 26.93 22.90 0.87
CA ASN A 145 27.69 23.88 0.09
C ASN A 145 26.77 24.68 -0.87
N PRO A 146 27.22 25.80 -1.41
CA PRO A 146 26.39 26.64 -2.30
C PRO A 146 25.85 25.95 -3.55
N THR A 147 26.51 24.89 -4.02
CA THR A 147 26.08 24.09 -5.18
C THR A 147 25.13 22.97 -4.79
N LYS A 148 24.85 22.78 -3.50
CA LYS A 148 24.02 21.70 -2.94
C LYS A 148 24.47 20.28 -3.32
N SER A 149 25.74 20.12 -3.66
CA SER A 149 26.32 18.83 -4.06
C SER A 149 27.05 18.12 -2.92
N SER A 150 27.30 18.81 -1.80
CA SER A 150 28.04 18.27 -0.66
C SER A 150 27.61 18.92 0.64
N PHE A 151 27.80 18.22 1.76
CA PHE A 151 27.72 18.77 3.11
C PHE A 151 29.10 19.10 3.65
N TYR A 152 29.19 20.11 4.53
CA TYR A 152 30.35 20.36 5.35
C TYR A 152 30.34 19.37 6.52
N VAL A 153 31.47 18.67 6.75
CA VAL A 153 31.58 17.64 7.76
C VAL A 153 32.88 17.81 8.55
N MET A 154 32.85 17.48 9.84
CA MET A 154 34.02 17.33 10.70
C MET A 154 33.94 15.98 11.43
N GLN A 155 35.04 15.58 12.03
CA GLN A 155 35.14 14.38 12.91
C GLN A 155 35.81 14.78 14.23
N ASP A 156 35.66 13.94 15.26
CA ASP A 156 36.13 14.20 16.62
C ASP A 156 37.68 14.18 16.79
N ASP A 157 38.38 13.48 15.91
CA ASP A 157 39.83 13.33 15.98
C ASP A 157 40.63 14.40 15.23
N ASP A 158 39.92 15.39 14.59
CA ASP A 158 40.53 16.29 13.64
C ASP A 158 39.80 17.66 13.65
N ASP A 159 40.52 18.76 13.45
CA ASP A 159 40.00 20.11 13.38
C ASP A 159 39.81 20.62 11.93
N HIS A 160 39.97 19.73 10.94
CA HIS A 160 39.71 20.02 9.54
C HIS A 160 38.23 19.95 9.20
N VAL A 161 37.83 20.78 8.27
CA VAL A 161 36.50 20.75 7.63
C VAL A 161 36.62 20.04 6.30
N TYR A 162 35.73 19.13 6.05
CA TYR A 162 35.65 18.34 4.82
C TYR A 162 34.38 18.61 4.03
N LEU A 163 34.39 18.30 2.73
CA LEU A 163 33.18 18.18 1.91
C LEU A 163 32.91 16.70 1.70
N ALA A 164 31.72 16.24 2.04
CA ALA A 164 31.22 14.90 1.75
C ALA A 164 30.04 14.97 0.79
N ASP A 165 29.93 13.99 -0.11
CA ASP A 165 28.90 13.96 -1.17
C ASP A 165 27.48 13.95 -0.58
N VAL A 166 26.57 14.68 -1.23
CA VAL A 166 25.17 14.81 -0.78
C VAL A 166 24.44 13.45 -0.72
N ASN A 167 24.79 12.51 -1.60
CA ASN A 167 24.15 11.19 -1.63
C ASN A 167 24.59 10.26 -0.48
N THR A 168 25.66 10.60 0.23
CA THR A 168 26.14 9.86 1.42
C THR A 168 25.91 10.67 2.69
N ALA A 169 26.49 11.86 2.79
CA ALA A 169 26.34 12.73 3.96
C ALA A 169 24.90 13.24 4.17
N GLY A 170 24.07 13.23 3.12
CA GLY A 170 22.66 13.59 3.24
C GLY A 170 21.85 12.66 4.13
N TYR A 171 22.24 11.38 4.21
CA TYR A 171 21.64 10.44 5.16
C TYR A 171 21.99 10.77 6.62
N LEU A 172 23.10 11.45 6.84
CA LEU A 172 23.56 11.87 8.19
C LEU A 172 22.96 13.21 8.61
N TYR A 173 22.25 13.91 7.73
CA TYR A 173 21.55 15.13 8.07
C TYR A 173 20.20 14.79 8.69
N VAL A 174 20.24 14.44 9.99
CA VAL A 174 19.10 13.90 10.74
C VAL A 174 18.03 14.96 10.98
N THR A 175 16.79 14.61 10.74
CA THR A 175 15.59 15.36 11.12
C THR A 175 14.65 14.51 11.97
N LYS A 176 13.81 15.17 12.78
CA LYS A 176 12.81 14.49 13.61
C LYS A 176 11.91 13.56 12.77
N THR A 177 11.49 14.01 11.60
CA THR A 177 10.61 13.26 10.69
C THR A 177 11.28 12.01 10.13
N GLN A 178 12.58 12.08 9.77
CA GLN A 178 13.30 10.92 9.22
C GLN A 178 13.53 9.80 10.24
N MET A 179 13.67 10.16 11.52
CA MET A 179 13.87 9.18 12.60
C MET A 179 12.61 8.43 12.95
N ARG A 180 11.43 8.95 12.63
CA ARG A 180 10.15 8.33 12.91
C ARG A 180 9.72 7.42 11.78
N TYR A 181 9.10 6.31 12.12
CA TYR A 181 8.49 5.42 11.15
C TYR A 181 7.25 6.09 10.57
N ARG A 182 7.19 6.20 9.24
CA ARG A 182 6.18 7.00 8.55
C ARG A 182 4.98 6.21 8.08
N TYR A 183 5.14 4.90 7.89
CA TYR A 183 4.07 4.06 7.37
C TYR A 183 3.14 3.59 8.49
N LEU A 184 1.88 3.40 8.14
CA LEU A 184 0.88 2.86 9.06
C LEU A 184 1.10 1.38 9.36
N MET A 185 1.75 0.65 8.46
CA MET A 185 2.00 -0.78 8.56
C MET A 185 3.48 -1.06 8.37
N ASP A 186 4.06 -1.82 9.30
CA ASP A 186 5.47 -2.25 9.21
C ASP A 186 5.69 -3.25 8.08
N ASP A 187 4.73 -4.12 7.85
CA ASP A 187 4.76 -5.11 6.77
C ASP A 187 3.79 -4.71 5.66
N LYS A 188 4.28 -4.76 4.42
CA LYS A 188 3.47 -4.57 3.20
C LYS A 188 2.57 -5.76 2.91
N SER A 189 2.41 -6.67 3.86
CA SER A 189 1.67 -7.87 3.63
C SER A 189 0.17 -7.57 3.53
N SER A 190 -0.43 -8.23 2.58
CA SER A 190 -1.87 -8.33 2.37
C SER A 190 -2.61 -9.03 3.51
N ASP A 191 -1.97 -9.25 4.65
CA ASP A 191 -2.46 -10.10 5.73
C ASP A 191 -3.27 -9.33 6.77
N ILE A 192 -4.14 -8.43 6.31
CA ILE A 192 -5.15 -7.81 7.17
C ILE A 192 -6.25 -8.85 7.39
N LEU A 193 -6.43 -9.29 8.62
CA LEU A 193 -7.50 -10.25 8.97
C LEU A 193 -8.83 -9.58 9.24
N LYS A 194 -8.79 -8.38 9.81
CA LYS A 194 -9.99 -7.64 10.19
C LYS A 194 -9.76 -6.14 9.99
N LEU A 195 -10.80 -5.46 9.54
CA LEU A 195 -10.79 -4.01 9.34
C LEU A 195 -12.14 -3.43 9.74
N THR A 196 -12.14 -2.41 10.62
CA THR A 196 -13.34 -1.75 11.13
C THR A 196 -13.26 -0.24 10.91
N LEU A 197 -14.34 0.34 10.39
CA LEU A 197 -14.55 1.79 10.36
C LEU A 197 -15.73 2.15 11.24
N GLN A 198 -15.53 3.13 12.12
CA GLN A 198 -16.59 3.81 12.86
C GLN A 198 -16.63 5.29 12.46
N ARG A 199 -17.82 5.88 12.38
CA ARG A 199 -18.06 7.32 12.24
C ARG A 199 -18.87 7.82 13.44
N ASN A 200 -18.36 8.83 14.11
CA ASN A 200 -18.99 9.38 15.32
C ASN A 200 -19.35 8.31 16.37
N GLY A 201 -18.53 7.26 16.46
CA GLY A 201 -18.72 6.14 17.39
C GLY A 201 -19.67 5.04 16.91
N GLU A 202 -20.31 5.17 15.73
CA GLU A 202 -21.16 4.14 15.14
C GLU A 202 -20.38 3.32 14.10
N THR A 203 -20.47 1.99 14.16
CA THR A 203 -19.84 1.11 13.19
C THR A 203 -20.47 1.25 11.81
N VAL A 204 -19.67 1.66 10.83
CA VAL A 204 -20.07 1.75 9.42
C VAL A 204 -19.94 0.39 8.74
N TYR A 205 -18.79 -0.26 9.00
CA TYR A 205 -18.52 -1.64 8.54
C TYR A 205 -17.40 -2.29 9.34
N THR A 206 -17.45 -3.59 9.40
CA THR A 206 -16.34 -4.47 9.75
C THR A 206 -16.21 -5.54 8.69
N PHE A 207 -15.05 -5.62 8.06
CA PHE A 207 -14.67 -6.70 7.15
C PHE A 207 -13.74 -7.65 7.87
N GLU A 208 -13.97 -8.95 7.73
CA GLU A 208 -13.19 -9.98 8.40
C GLU A 208 -12.95 -11.17 7.48
N ASP A 209 -11.69 -11.64 7.40
CA ASP A 209 -11.38 -12.94 6.78
C ASP A 209 -11.76 -14.07 7.74
N THR A 210 -12.95 -14.62 7.53
CA THR A 210 -13.51 -15.68 8.39
C THR A 210 -12.91 -17.06 8.11
N SER A 211 -12.20 -17.22 7.01
CA SER A 211 -11.67 -18.50 6.53
C SER A 211 -10.16 -18.64 6.63
N GLY A 212 -9.43 -17.53 6.75
CA GLY A 212 -7.97 -17.46 6.67
C GLY A 212 -7.43 -17.64 5.23
N ASN A 213 -8.29 -17.50 4.22
CA ASN A 213 -7.95 -17.67 2.80
C ASN A 213 -8.20 -16.40 1.97
N SER A 214 -8.24 -15.24 2.64
CA SER A 214 -8.59 -13.95 2.02
C SER A 214 -10.04 -13.89 1.48
N ASP A 215 -10.94 -14.69 2.08
CA ASP A 215 -12.38 -14.66 1.81
C ASP A 215 -13.05 -13.75 2.85
N TYR A 216 -13.06 -12.47 2.56
CA TYR A 216 -13.59 -11.45 3.45
C TYR A 216 -15.11 -11.38 3.40
N LYS A 217 -15.69 -11.11 4.56
CA LYS A 217 -17.14 -10.88 4.70
C LYS A 217 -17.38 -9.59 5.46
N LEU A 218 -18.48 -8.92 5.14
CA LEU A 218 -19.03 -7.86 5.97
C LEU A 218 -19.70 -8.51 7.18
N THR A 219 -19.13 -8.34 8.37
CA THR A 219 -19.62 -8.97 9.62
C THR A 219 -20.38 -8.00 10.51
N GLU A 220 -20.07 -6.70 10.47
CA GLU A 220 -20.81 -5.67 11.21
C GLU A 220 -21.21 -4.52 10.28
N PRO A 221 -22.38 -3.92 10.51
CA PRO A 221 -23.32 -4.12 11.63
C PRO A 221 -24.38 -5.22 11.38
N LEU A 222 -24.06 -6.28 10.68
CA LEU A 222 -24.99 -7.36 10.29
C LEU A 222 -25.04 -8.50 11.33
N GLU A 223 -26.21 -9.16 11.46
CA GLU A 223 -26.34 -10.37 12.25
C GLU A 223 -25.79 -11.60 11.49
N THR A 224 -25.93 -11.62 10.16
CA THR A 224 -25.40 -12.67 9.29
C THR A 224 -24.34 -12.06 8.35
N PRO A 225 -23.10 -12.58 8.34
CA PRO A 225 -22.07 -12.09 7.46
C PRO A 225 -22.43 -12.30 5.98
N ILE A 226 -22.18 -11.29 5.14
CA ILE A 226 -22.39 -11.35 3.69
C ILE A 226 -21.07 -11.19 2.93
N ALA A 227 -21.01 -11.73 1.72
CA ALA A 227 -19.85 -11.63 0.85
C ALA A 227 -19.58 -10.19 0.43
N VAL A 228 -18.31 -9.87 0.17
CA VAL A 228 -17.85 -8.58 -0.33
C VAL A 228 -17.11 -8.75 -1.64
N ASN A 229 -16.99 -7.68 -2.41
CA ASN A 229 -16.13 -7.65 -3.59
C ASN A 229 -14.65 -7.58 -3.15
N ASN A 230 -13.97 -8.72 -3.20
CA ASN A 230 -12.57 -8.82 -2.78
C ASN A 230 -11.63 -7.93 -3.59
N ALA A 231 -11.93 -7.60 -4.84
CA ALA A 231 -11.11 -6.69 -5.65
C ALA A 231 -11.20 -5.25 -5.14
N ASN A 232 -12.41 -4.78 -4.79
CA ASN A 232 -12.62 -3.46 -4.20
C ASN A 232 -11.92 -3.34 -2.83
N LEU A 233 -12.02 -4.39 -2.01
CA LEU A 233 -11.39 -4.44 -0.69
C LEU A 233 -9.86 -4.50 -0.80
N SER A 234 -9.32 -5.28 -1.76
CA SER A 234 -7.87 -5.33 -2.04
C SER A 234 -7.31 -3.96 -2.42
N THR A 235 -8.08 -3.14 -3.13
CA THR A 235 -7.67 -1.76 -3.44
C THR A 235 -7.50 -0.92 -2.17
N LEU A 236 -8.38 -1.07 -1.19
CA LEU A 236 -8.23 -0.41 0.12
C LEU A 236 -6.97 -0.92 0.84
N PHE A 237 -6.71 -2.22 0.85
CA PHE A 237 -5.52 -2.77 1.51
C PHE A 237 -4.22 -2.26 0.90
N ILE A 238 -4.14 -2.15 -0.43
CA ILE A 238 -2.99 -1.55 -1.11
C ILE A 238 -2.82 -0.08 -0.66
N GLN A 239 -3.90 0.70 -0.60
CA GLN A 239 -3.84 2.09 -0.13
C GLN A 239 -3.31 2.18 1.31
N LEU A 240 -3.70 1.25 2.20
CA LEU A 240 -3.22 1.24 3.59
C LEU A 240 -1.73 0.90 3.70
N THR A 241 -1.20 0.01 2.85
CA THR A 241 0.23 -0.33 2.85
C THR A 241 1.11 0.80 2.31
N GLU A 242 0.52 1.72 1.54
CA GLU A 242 1.20 2.89 0.97
C GLU A 242 0.97 4.17 1.77
N LEU A 243 0.05 4.13 2.77
CA LEU A 243 -0.28 5.31 3.55
C LEU A 243 0.87 5.66 4.50
N GLU A 244 1.48 6.81 4.26
CA GLU A 244 2.58 7.33 5.05
C GLU A 244 2.28 8.71 5.62
N ALA A 245 2.86 9.03 6.77
CA ALA A 245 2.80 10.36 7.35
C ALA A 245 3.73 11.32 6.59
N ASP A 246 3.20 12.45 6.15
CA ASP A 246 3.99 13.53 5.56
C ASP A 246 4.81 14.27 6.63
N ASP A 247 4.23 14.40 7.83
CA ASP A 247 4.86 15.02 8.99
C ASP A 247 4.24 14.43 10.28
N PHE A 248 4.77 14.84 11.43
CA PHE A 248 4.33 14.40 12.74
C PHE A 248 3.97 15.60 13.63
N GLY A 249 2.92 15.43 14.44
CA GLY A 249 2.60 16.32 15.54
C GLY A 249 3.28 15.87 16.84
N ASP A 250 2.59 16.12 17.95
CA ASP A 250 3.08 15.74 19.29
C ASP A 250 3.12 14.22 19.46
N SER A 251 4.05 13.76 20.28
CA SER A 251 4.18 12.39 20.76
C SER A 251 3.73 12.30 22.23
N ASP A 252 3.54 11.08 22.74
CA ASP A 252 3.05 10.82 24.09
C ASP A 252 1.65 11.42 24.38
N VAL A 253 0.77 11.36 23.36
CA VAL A 253 -0.62 11.80 23.44
C VAL A 253 -1.47 10.64 23.95
N THR A 254 -1.41 10.43 25.27
CA THR A 254 -2.15 9.38 25.97
C THR A 254 -3.63 9.74 26.18
N GLU A 255 -4.46 8.77 26.58
CA GLU A 255 -5.94 8.93 26.68
C GLU A 255 -6.38 10.11 27.55
N ASP A 256 -5.63 10.46 28.58
CA ASP A 256 -5.90 11.61 29.45
C ASP A 256 -5.71 12.96 28.74
N LYS A 257 -4.99 12.99 27.63
CA LYS A 257 -4.75 14.16 26.78
C LYS A 257 -5.69 14.26 25.57
N TYR A 258 -6.46 13.21 25.26
CA TYR A 258 -7.29 13.16 24.03
C TYR A 258 -8.24 14.36 23.90
N ALA A 259 -8.84 14.84 25.00
CA ALA A 259 -9.72 16.00 24.98
C ALA A 259 -9.01 17.30 24.61
N GLU A 260 -7.73 17.44 24.93
CA GLU A 260 -6.91 18.59 24.58
C GLU A 260 -6.65 18.66 23.06
N TYR A 261 -6.46 17.50 22.44
CA TYR A 261 -6.17 17.34 21.01
C TYR A 261 -7.43 17.05 20.17
N GLY A 262 -8.61 16.93 20.79
CA GLY A 262 -9.87 16.67 20.08
C GLY A 262 -10.08 15.20 19.65
N PHE A 263 -9.36 14.26 20.27
CA PHE A 263 -9.49 12.82 20.01
C PHE A 263 -10.38 12.07 21.01
N ASP A 264 -10.97 12.76 21.98
CA ASP A 264 -11.96 12.19 22.91
C ASP A 264 -13.30 11.82 22.23
N LYS A 265 -13.58 12.46 21.09
CA LYS A 265 -14.73 12.20 20.21
C LYS A 265 -14.29 12.26 18.75
N PRO A 266 -13.52 11.30 18.27
CA PRO A 266 -13.04 11.33 16.91
C PRO A 266 -14.20 11.23 15.90
N ALA A 267 -14.10 11.94 14.78
CA ALA A 267 -15.07 11.82 13.71
C ALA A 267 -14.99 10.41 13.07
N TYR A 268 -13.77 9.86 12.99
CA TYR A 268 -13.56 8.50 12.51
C TYR A 268 -12.63 7.74 13.46
N THR A 269 -12.98 6.48 13.72
CA THR A 269 -12.08 5.48 14.29
C THR A 269 -11.88 4.39 13.24
N PHE A 270 -10.65 4.25 12.78
CA PHE A 270 -10.29 3.25 11.80
C PHE A 270 -9.31 2.27 12.42
N GLN A 271 -9.64 0.99 12.40
CA GLN A 271 -8.84 -0.05 13.03
C GLN A 271 -8.66 -1.22 12.10
N PHE A 272 -7.46 -1.78 12.04
CA PHE A 272 -7.22 -3.05 11.38
C PHE A 272 -6.32 -3.95 12.22
N THR A 273 -6.46 -5.27 12.01
CA THR A 273 -5.69 -6.31 12.68
C THR A 273 -4.98 -7.13 11.62
N GLN A 274 -3.67 -7.28 11.74
CA GLN A 274 -2.84 -8.06 10.85
C GLN A 274 -2.76 -9.54 11.29
N ALA A 275 -2.32 -10.42 10.39
CA ALA A 275 -2.12 -11.85 10.68
C ALA A 275 -1.10 -12.11 11.78
N THR A 276 -0.18 -11.17 12.02
CA THR A 276 0.75 -11.18 13.16
C THR A 276 0.06 -11.00 14.51
N GLY A 277 -1.21 -10.57 14.51
CA GLY A 277 -1.96 -10.16 15.69
C GLY A 277 -1.75 -8.69 16.07
N GLU A 278 -0.97 -7.96 15.31
CA GLU A 278 -0.79 -6.53 15.49
C GLU A 278 -2.06 -5.78 15.15
N VAL A 279 -2.38 -4.78 15.97
CA VAL A 279 -3.56 -3.92 15.81
C VAL A 279 -3.08 -2.49 15.59
N THR A 280 -3.59 -1.85 14.56
CA THR A 280 -3.38 -0.43 14.30
C THR A 280 -4.71 0.30 14.40
N THR A 281 -4.76 1.35 15.22
CA THR A 281 -5.96 2.18 15.41
C THR A 281 -5.64 3.64 15.15
N LEU A 282 -6.34 4.23 14.19
CA LEU A 282 -6.32 5.67 13.92
C LEU A 282 -7.57 6.33 14.46
N LEU A 283 -7.39 7.35 15.31
CA LEU A 283 -8.41 8.30 15.66
C LEU A 283 -8.24 9.54 14.78
N VAL A 284 -9.26 9.89 14.01
CA VAL A 284 -9.19 10.93 12.99
C VAL A 284 -10.20 12.02 13.30
N GLN A 285 -9.76 13.27 13.26
CA GLN A 285 -10.62 14.44 13.40
C GLN A 285 -11.52 14.62 12.16
N ASP A 286 -12.56 15.44 12.29
CA ASP A 286 -13.38 15.81 11.14
C ASP A 286 -12.56 16.64 10.13
N PHE A 287 -12.74 16.36 8.85
CA PHE A 287 -12.03 17.05 7.78
C PHE A 287 -12.87 17.11 6.50
N ASP A 288 -12.64 18.13 5.71
CA ASP A 288 -13.19 18.26 4.36
C ASP A 288 -12.09 17.92 3.33
N PRO A 289 -12.22 16.80 2.58
CA PRO A 289 -11.21 16.38 1.61
C PRO A 289 -10.98 17.38 0.48
N LEU A 290 -11.91 18.33 0.27
CA LEU A 290 -11.78 19.33 -0.80
C LEU A 290 -10.99 20.57 -0.34
N THR A 291 -10.91 20.82 0.96
CA THR A 291 -10.30 22.04 1.52
C THR A 291 -9.14 21.78 2.45
N SER A 292 -9.09 20.63 3.09
CA SER A 292 -7.99 20.22 3.98
C SER A 292 -6.84 19.63 3.17
N SER A 293 -5.62 20.16 3.30
CA SER A 293 -4.43 19.52 2.71
C SER A 293 -3.94 18.36 3.56
N TYR A 294 -3.95 18.53 4.89
CA TYR A 294 -3.50 17.54 5.86
C TYR A 294 -4.54 17.36 6.95
N VAL A 295 -4.54 16.18 7.56
CA VAL A 295 -5.41 15.80 8.69
C VAL A 295 -4.53 15.25 9.79
N ASP A 296 -4.74 15.73 11.01
CA ASP A 296 -4.12 15.18 12.20
C ASP A 296 -4.86 13.89 12.60
N CYS A 297 -4.11 12.79 12.64
CA CYS A 297 -4.58 11.47 13.01
C CYS A 297 -3.77 10.95 14.18
N LEU A 298 -4.41 10.50 15.25
CA LEU A 298 -3.70 9.88 16.37
C LEU A 298 -3.54 8.38 16.11
N HIS A 299 -2.30 7.92 16.01
CA HIS A 299 -1.96 6.51 16.05
C HIS A 299 -1.98 6.04 17.50
N LYS A 300 -3.00 5.28 17.87
CA LYS A 300 -3.31 4.98 19.28
C LYS A 300 -2.23 4.14 19.95
N GLU A 301 -1.68 3.17 19.24
CA GLU A 301 -0.70 2.22 19.77
C GLU A 301 0.66 2.86 20.06
N THR A 302 1.04 3.90 19.29
CA THR A 302 2.29 4.66 19.51
C THR A 302 2.09 5.97 20.26
N ASN A 303 0.85 6.41 20.48
CA ASN A 303 0.48 7.70 21.07
C ASN A 303 1.06 8.91 20.29
N GLU A 304 1.21 8.80 18.99
CA GLU A 304 1.77 9.84 18.12
C GLU A 304 0.71 10.42 17.19
N ILE A 305 0.76 11.75 17.03
CA ILE A 305 -0.05 12.43 16.00
C ILE A 305 0.70 12.35 14.68
N LEU A 306 0.06 11.74 13.69
CA LEU A 306 0.50 11.67 12.30
C LEU A 306 -0.22 12.75 11.50
N LYS A 307 0.49 13.45 10.61
CA LYS A 307 -0.11 14.36 9.62
C LYS A 307 -0.20 13.62 8.29
N LEU A 308 -1.42 13.24 7.93
CA LEU A 308 -1.70 12.51 6.70
C LEU A 308 -2.29 13.44 5.65
N ASP A 309 -1.88 13.28 4.39
CA ASP A 309 -2.51 13.99 3.27
C ASP A 309 -3.97 13.54 3.14
N SER A 310 -4.89 14.51 3.16
CA SER A 310 -6.33 14.25 3.13
C SER A 310 -6.80 13.51 1.88
N SER A 311 -6.06 13.63 0.77
CA SER A 311 -6.40 12.97 -0.49
C SER A 311 -6.31 11.45 -0.42
N TYR A 312 -5.50 10.90 0.49
CA TYR A 312 -5.39 9.46 0.73
C TYR A 312 -6.42 8.92 1.73
N LEU A 313 -7.15 9.80 2.43
CA LEU A 313 -8.12 9.42 3.46
C LEU A 313 -9.56 9.25 2.95
N GLY A 314 -9.77 9.28 1.62
CA GLY A 314 -11.09 9.16 1.00
C GLY A 314 -11.85 7.88 1.39
N PHE A 315 -11.14 6.81 1.76
CA PHE A 315 -11.75 5.56 2.24
C PHE A 315 -12.56 5.74 3.54
N LEU A 316 -12.23 6.72 4.38
CA LEU A 316 -12.98 7.02 5.60
C LEU A 316 -14.40 7.52 5.33
N GLN A 317 -14.68 7.98 4.11
CA GLN A 317 -16.00 8.47 3.71
C GLN A 317 -16.85 7.41 2.98
N LYS A 318 -16.25 6.27 2.62
CA LYS A 318 -16.95 5.16 1.97
C LYS A 318 -17.86 4.42 2.95
N ASN A 319 -18.91 3.81 2.40
CA ASN A 319 -19.83 2.95 3.13
C ASN A 319 -19.58 1.48 2.79
N ALA A 320 -20.22 0.56 3.51
CA ALA A 320 -20.14 -0.88 3.21
C ALA A 320 -20.50 -1.20 1.75
N SER A 321 -21.48 -0.51 1.19
CA SER A 321 -21.92 -0.69 -0.21
C SER A 321 -20.83 -0.44 -1.26
N ASP A 322 -19.84 0.40 -0.96
CA ASP A 322 -18.72 0.69 -1.89
C ASP A 322 -17.75 -0.50 -2.04
N TYR A 323 -17.91 -1.51 -1.19
CA TYR A 323 -17.10 -2.73 -1.18
C TYR A 323 -17.89 -3.99 -1.51
N MET A 324 -19.15 -3.84 -1.90
CA MET A 324 -19.99 -4.95 -2.34
C MET A 324 -19.88 -5.15 -3.85
N ASP A 325 -20.34 -6.28 -4.35
CA ASP A 325 -20.55 -6.44 -5.77
C ASP A 325 -21.65 -5.47 -6.24
N ASP A 326 -21.48 -4.89 -7.41
CA ASP A 326 -22.47 -3.96 -7.97
C ASP A 326 -23.72 -4.68 -8.46
N THR A 327 -23.63 -6.00 -8.70
CA THR A 327 -24.70 -6.82 -9.28
C THR A 327 -25.22 -7.85 -8.29
N VAL A 328 -26.51 -8.18 -8.44
CA VAL A 328 -27.18 -9.20 -7.62
C VAL A 328 -26.54 -10.57 -7.86
N CYS A 329 -26.31 -10.92 -9.13
CA CYS A 329 -25.79 -12.22 -9.51
C CYS A 329 -25.12 -12.10 -10.88
N TYR A 330 -23.83 -12.27 -10.94
CA TYR A 330 -23.07 -12.23 -12.19
C TYR A 330 -22.43 -13.59 -12.46
N PHE A 331 -22.97 -14.30 -13.48
CA PHE A 331 -22.33 -15.48 -14.02
C PHE A 331 -22.12 -15.31 -15.52
N SER A 332 -20.91 -15.60 -15.99
CA SER A 332 -20.63 -15.61 -17.43
C SER A 332 -21.48 -16.69 -18.11
N ILE A 333 -22.08 -16.37 -19.26
CA ILE A 333 -22.83 -17.33 -20.04
C ILE A 333 -22.02 -18.60 -20.38
N SER A 334 -20.70 -18.47 -20.45
CA SER A 334 -19.77 -19.58 -20.69
C SER A 334 -19.56 -20.51 -19.48
N GLU A 335 -20.05 -20.13 -18.30
CA GLU A 335 -19.92 -20.92 -17.05
C GLU A 335 -21.23 -21.61 -16.66
N VAL A 336 -22.33 -21.21 -17.27
CA VAL A 336 -23.68 -21.70 -16.96
C VAL A 336 -24.10 -22.79 -17.93
N SER A 337 -24.70 -23.86 -17.44
CA SER A 337 -25.30 -24.94 -18.23
C SER A 337 -26.81 -24.84 -18.34
N ALA A 338 -27.49 -24.30 -17.32
CA ALA A 338 -28.95 -24.09 -17.34
C ALA A 338 -29.34 -22.89 -16.46
N LEU A 339 -30.49 -22.30 -16.77
CA LEU A 339 -31.14 -21.25 -15.98
C LEU A 339 -32.64 -21.51 -15.93
N THR A 340 -33.22 -21.48 -14.75
CA THR A 340 -34.68 -21.36 -14.55
C THR A 340 -34.97 -19.91 -14.16
N MET A 341 -35.95 -19.28 -14.84
CA MET A 341 -36.43 -17.94 -14.54
C MET A 341 -37.91 -17.97 -14.27
N GLN A 342 -38.32 -17.52 -13.08
CA GLN A 342 -39.72 -17.27 -12.76
C GLN A 342 -39.86 -15.80 -12.39
N TYR A 343 -40.88 -15.14 -12.96
CA TYR A 343 -41.21 -13.76 -12.65
C TYR A 343 -42.72 -13.58 -12.55
N HIS A 344 -43.17 -12.98 -11.45
CA HIS A 344 -44.57 -12.60 -11.23
C HIS A 344 -44.65 -11.09 -10.96
N GLY A 345 -45.23 -10.35 -11.92
CA GLY A 345 -45.27 -8.91 -11.76
C GLY A 345 -46.04 -8.18 -12.89
N SER A 346 -45.68 -6.94 -13.07
CA SER A 346 -46.26 -6.11 -14.14
C SER A 346 -45.18 -5.43 -14.98
N PHE A 347 -45.44 -5.35 -16.30
CA PHE A 347 -44.62 -4.58 -17.25
C PHE A 347 -45.52 -3.92 -18.29
N ASN A 348 -45.30 -2.62 -18.52
CA ASN A 348 -46.14 -1.82 -19.47
C ASN A 348 -47.65 -1.96 -19.20
N ASP A 349 -48.05 -1.84 -17.92
CA ASP A 349 -49.45 -1.95 -17.44
C ASP A 349 -50.11 -3.31 -17.68
N LYS A 350 -49.31 -4.36 -17.93
CA LYS A 350 -49.79 -5.73 -18.09
C LYS A 350 -49.19 -6.63 -17.05
N THR A 351 -49.99 -7.54 -16.50
CA THR A 351 -49.47 -8.65 -15.69
C THR A 351 -48.67 -9.55 -16.59
N ILE A 352 -47.46 -9.91 -16.12
CA ILE A 352 -46.55 -10.83 -16.78
C ILE A 352 -46.24 -11.96 -15.79
N ASP A 353 -46.43 -13.19 -16.25
CA ASP A 353 -46.02 -14.41 -15.60
C ASP A 353 -45.03 -15.11 -16.51
N ILE A 354 -43.81 -15.34 -16.03
CA ILE A 354 -42.75 -16.07 -16.70
C ILE A 354 -42.44 -17.30 -15.88
N ASP A 355 -42.30 -18.46 -16.53
CA ASP A 355 -41.83 -19.74 -15.96
C ASP A 355 -41.08 -20.44 -17.08
N ASP A 356 -39.84 -20.01 -17.31
CA ASP A 356 -39.02 -20.47 -18.42
C ASP A 356 -37.77 -21.17 -17.97
N SER A 357 -37.38 -22.22 -18.70
CA SER A 357 -36.13 -22.92 -18.54
C SER A 357 -35.24 -22.75 -19.78
N PHE A 358 -33.99 -22.47 -19.54
CA PHE A 358 -32.97 -22.28 -20.56
C PHE A 358 -31.86 -23.29 -20.41
N THR A 359 -31.27 -23.73 -21.52
CA THR A 359 -30.03 -24.54 -21.50
C THR A 359 -28.98 -23.84 -22.38
N PHE A 360 -27.72 -24.00 -21.98
CA PHE A 360 -26.60 -23.30 -22.57
C PHE A 360 -25.51 -24.31 -22.97
N ASP A 361 -25.05 -24.20 -24.21
CA ASP A 361 -23.77 -24.73 -24.66
C ASP A 361 -23.08 -23.62 -25.45
N ASP A 362 -22.44 -22.71 -24.73
CA ASP A 362 -21.80 -21.54 -25.33
C ASP A 362 -20.60 -21.91 -26.21
N ALA A 363 -19.93 -23.04 -25.90
CA ALA A 363 -18.82 -23.54 -26.71
C ALA A 363 -19.26 -23.93 -28.14
N SER A 364 -20.48 -24.49 -28.28
CA SER A 364 -21.11 -24.81 -29.59
C SER A 364 -22.07 -23.69 -30.07
N THR A 365 -22.21 -22.60 -29.29
CA THR A 365 -23.21 -21.54 -29.54
C THR A 365 -24.63 -22.08 -29.74
N THR A 366 -24.98 -23.09 -28.97
CA THR A 366 -26.32 -23.72 -29.00
C THR A 366 -27.05 -23.44 -27.69
N TYR A 367 -28.23 -22.89 -27.78
CA TYR A 367 -29.08 -22.51 -26.66
C TYR A 367 -30.48 -23.08 -26.83
N SER A 368 -31.22 -23.19 -25.75
CA SER A 368 -32.64 -23.49 -25.82
C SER A 368 -33.47 -22.69 -24.80
N CYS A 369 -34.72 -22.46 -25.11
CA CYS A 369 -35.72 -21.97 -24.20
C CYS A 369 -36.94 -22.89 -24.27
N ASN A 370 -37.34 -23.46 -23.13
CA ASN A 370 -38.45 -24.40 -23.02
C ASN A 370 -38.37 -25.54 -24.06
N GLY A 371 -37.17 -26.08 -24.30
CA GLY A 371 -36.90 -27.15 -25.23
C GLY A 371 -36.86 -26.74 -26.72
N LYS A 372 -37.07 -25.47 -27.05
CA LYS A 372 -36.88 -24.94 -28.42
C LYS A 372 -35.43 -24.53 -28.57
N SER A 373 -34.66 -25.23 -29.38
CA SER A 373 -33.23 -24.94 -29.61
C SER A 373 -33.02 -23.91 -30.73
N PHE A 374 -32.00 -23.11 -30.58
CA PHE A 374 -31.50 -22.16 -31.59
C PHE A 374 -29.94 -22.05 -31.47
N ASN A 375 -29.32 -21.57 -32.51
CA ASN A 375 -27.84 -21.52 -32.56
C ASN A 375 -27.36 -20.30 -33.39
N SER A 376 -26.05 -20.24 -33.64
CA SER A 376 -25.42 -19.16 -34.38
C SER A 376 -25.94 -18.92 -35.79
N ASP A 377 -26.64 -19.89 -36.41
CA ASP A 377 -27.27 -19.76 -37.71
C ASP A 377 -28.55 -18.83 -37.60
N ASP A 378 -29.16 -18.81 -36.43
CA ASP A 378 -30.26 -17.91 -36.06
C ASP A 378 -29.70 -16.62 -35.42
N THR A 379 -28.89 -15.86 -36.18
CA THR A 379 -28.10 -14.73 -35.66
C THR A 379 -28.91 -13.74 -34.85
N GLU A 380 -30.06 -13.29 -35.38
CA GLU A 380 -30.91 -12.27 -34.72
C GLU A 380 -31.50 -12.79 -33.42
N LEU A 381 -31.92 -14.04 -33.37
CA LEU A 381 -32.48 -14.69 -32.18
C LEU A 381 -31.38 -14.93 -31.13
N THR A 382 -30.18 -15.37 -31.54
CA THR A 382 -29.06 -15.61 -30.66
C THR A 382 -28.54 -14.30 -30.05
N GLU A 383 -28.48 -13.23 -30.82
CA GLU A 383 -28.08 -11.90 -30.32
C GLU A 383 -29.12 -11.35 -29.32
N ALA A 384 -30.43 -11.47 -29.63
CA ALA A 384 -31.47 -11.07 -28.70
C ALA A 384 -31.44 -11.87 -27.38
N PHE A 385 -31.17 -13.17 -27.46
CA PHE A 385 -30.99 -14.00 -26.28
C PHE A 385 -29.78 -13.55 -25.43
N LYS A 386 -28.63 -13.32 -26.04
CA LYS A 386 -27.41 -12.83 -25.34
C LYS A 386 -27.63 -11.45 -24.72
N THR A 387 -28.38 -10.57 -25.40
CA THR A 387 -28.78 -9.26 -24.86
C THR A 387 -29.66 -9.40 -23.62
N PHE A 388 -30.64 -10.31 -23.66
CA PHE A 388 -31.48 -10.62 -22.51
C PHE A 388 -30.66 -11.20 -21.35
N TYR A 389 -29.74 -12.18 -21.61
CA TYR A 389 -28.89 -12.76 -20.59
C TYR A 389 -27.96 -11.72 -19.96
N THR A 390 -27.40 -10.81 -20.77
CA THR A 390 -26.61 -9.70 -20.26
C THR A 390 -27.43 -8.81 -19.33
N ALA A 391 -28.67 -8.49 -19.69
CA ALA A 391 -29.55 -7.69 -18.84
C ALA A 391 -29.86 -8.37 -17.49
N LEU A 392 -29.93 -9.71 -17.44
CA LEU A 392 -30.05 -10.46 -16.18
C LEU A 392 -28.80 -10.33 -15.32
N SER A 393 -27.62 -10.47 -15.90
CA SER A 393 -26.35 -10.37 -15.18
C SER A 393 -26.01 -8.92 -14.74
N GLU A 394 -26.68 -7.93 -15.33
CA GLU A 394 -26.53 -6.51 -14.95
C GLU A 394 -27.59 -6.01 -13.95
N ILE A 395 -28.40 -6.89 -13.35
CA ILE A 395 -29.30 -6.47 -12.27
C ILE A 395 -28.45 -5.95 -11.12
N SER A 396 -28.51 -4.65 -10.87
CA SER A 396 -27.63 -3.97 -9.93
C SER A 396 -28.35 -3.55 -8.65
N TYR A 397 -27.59 -3.48 -7.57
CA TYR A 397 -28.03 -2.90 -6.31
C TYR A 397 -28.18 -1.37 -6.43
N GLU A 398 -29.16 -0.83 -5.74
CA GLU A 398 -29.29 0.61 -5.53
C GLU A 398 -28.61 1.07 -4.25
N SER A 399 -28.73 0.26 -3.19
CA SER A 399 -28.20 0.56 -1.87
C SER A 399 -28.13 -0.70 -1.02
N LEU A 400 -27.39 -0.61 0.08
CA LEU A 400 -27.34 -1.60 1.14
C LEU A 400 -28.01 -1.00 2.39
N ASP A 401 -29.03 -1.68 2.93
CA ASP A 401 -29.72 -1.28 4.17
C ASP A 401 -29.32 -2.24 5.29
N THR A 402 -28.19 -1.97 5.90
CA THR A 402 -27.62 -2.82 6.97
C THR A 402 -28.46 -2.84 8.24
N SER A 403 -29.43 -1.91 8.39
CA SER A 403 -30.34 -1.87 9.54
C SER A 403 -31.59 -2.73 9.35
N ALA A 404 -31.84 -3.21 8.12
CA ALA A 404 -33.02 -4.01 7.84
C ALA A 404 -32.91 -5.42 8.39
N GLN A 405 -34.04 -5.98 8.77
CA GLN A 405 -34.18 -7.39 9.06
C GLN A 405 -34.77 -8.12 7.84
N ALA A 406 -34.44 -9.42 7.72
CA ALA A 406 -35.02 -10.24 6.67
C ALA A 406 -36.56 -10.19 6.73
N PRO A 407 -37.26 -10.00 5.60
CA PRO A 407 -38.72 -9.96 5.57
C PRO A 407 -39.30 -11.33 5.98
N ALA A 408 -40.45 -11.32 6.61
CA ALA A 408 -41.15 -12.55 7.01
C ALA A 408 -41.73 -13.29 5.80
N ASP A 409 -42.13 -12.56 4.74
CA ASP A 409 -42.56 -13.10 3.46
C ASP A 409 -41.37 -13.07 2.50
N THR A 410 -40.98 -14.25 2.02
CA THR A 410 -39.86 -14.44 1.11
C THR A 410 -40.29 -15.00 -0.25
N GLU A 411 -41.62 -14.89 -0.62
CA GLU A 411 -42.07 -15.26 -1.95
C GLU A 411 -41.43 -14.31 -2.99
N PRO A 412 -40.60 -14.82 -3.93
CA PRO A 412 -39.89 -13.97 -4.87
C PRO A 412 -40.82 -13.45 -5.98
N ALA A 413 -40.67 -12.18 -6.33
CA ALA A 413 -41.21 -11.63 -7.54
C ALA A 413 -40.39 -12.02 -8.78
N LEU A 414 -39.10 -12.16 -8.61
CA LEU A 414 -38.15 -12.76 -9.58
C LEU A 414 -37.36 -13.84 -8.89
N HIS A 415 -37.36 -15.05 -9.47
CA HIS A 415 -36.53 -16.18 -9.08
C HIS A 415 -35.64 -16.59 -10.23
N LEU A 416 -34.34 -16.68 -10.00
CA LEU A 416 -33.33 -17.12 -10.95
C LEU A 416 -32.55 -18.27 -10.32
N GLU A 417 -32.62 -19.47 -10.91
CA GLU A 417 -31.81 -20.61 -10.50
C GLU A 417 -30.84 -20.98 -11.62
N TYR A 418 -29.56 -20.80 -11.36
CA TYR A 418 -28.46 -21.10 -12.27
C TYR A 418 -27.88 -22.46 -11.95
N THR A 419 -27.71 -23.33 -12.95
CA THR A 419 -26.89 -24.53 -12.87
C THR A 419 -25.59 -24.27 -13.61
N MET A 420 -24.47 -24.43 -12.91
CA MET A 420 -23.14 -24.17 -13.46
C MET A 420 -22.63 -25.42 -14.22
N LEU A 421 -21.55 -25.23 -15.02
CA LEU A 421 -20.92 -26.35 -15.75
C LEU A 421 -20.28 -27.39 -14.83
N ASP A 422 -19.87 -27.00 -13.61
CA ASP A 422 -19.34 -27.92 -12.60
C ASP A 422 -20.44 -28.68 -11.81
N GLY A 423 -21.71 -28.37 -12.09
CA GLY A 423 -22.86 -28.96 -11.46
C GLY A 423 -23.33 -28.30 -10.17
N SER A 424 -22.67 -27.20 -9.72
CA SER A 424 -23.20 -26.38 -8.64
C SER A 424 -24.44 -25.62 -9.06
N THR A 425 -25.25 -25.19 -8.09
CA THR A 425 -26.44 -24.35 -8.32
C THR A 425 -26.34 -23.11 -7.48
N HIS A 426 -26.78 -21.99 -8.08
CA HIS A 426 -26.89 -20.69 -7.41
C HIS A 426 -28.27 -20.11 -7.64
N VAL A 427 -28.85 -19.52 -6.61
CA VAL A 427 -30.18 -18.93 -6.63
C VAL A 427 -30.10 -17.44 -6.33
N ALA A 428 -30.77 -16.64 -7.14
CA ALA A 428 -30.98 -15.22 -6.87
C ALA A 428 -32.47 -14.92 -6.84
N ASP A 429 -32.96 -14.45 -5.71
CA ASP A 429 -34.36 -14.09 -5.47
C ASP A 429 -34.50 -12.59 -5.22
N LEU A 430 -35.44 -11.97 -5.90
CA LEU A 430 -35.88 -10.61 -5.61
C LEU A 430 -37.27 -10.63 -4.96
N VAL A 431 -37.31 -10.36 -3.66
CA VAL A 431 -38.51 -10.33 -2.85
C VAL A 431 -39.01 -8.90 -2.72
N LYS A 432 -40.32 -8.68 -2.89
CA LYS A 432 -40.87 -7.34 -2.85
C LYS A 432 -40.66 -6.65 -1.49
N LYS A 433 -39.99 -5.49 -1.51
CA LYS A 433 -39.81 -4.60 -0.35
C LYS A 433 -40.96 -3.59 -0.27
N ASP A 434 -41.22 -2.92 -1.38
CA ASP A 434 -42.29 -1.96 -1.59
C ASP A 434 -42.72 -1.92 -3.08
N ASP A 435 -43.53 -0.90 -3.48
CA ASP A 435 -44.01 -0.82 -4.86
C ASP A 435 -42.92 -0.56 -5.91
N ASN A 436 -41.72 -0.10 -5.49
CA ASN A 436 -40.63 0.33 -6.37
C ASN A 436 -39.32 -0.41 -6.15
N THR A 437 -39.23 -1.22 -5.09
CA THR A 437 -37.97 -1.85 -4.69
C THR A 437 -38.17 -3.31 -4.24
N TYR A 438 -37.07 -4.06 -4.35
CA TYR A 438 -36.96 -5.45 -3.94
C TYR A 438 -35.81 -5.63 -2.98
N TRP A 439 -35.92 -6.58 -2.07
CA TRP A 439 -34.80 -7.18 -1.36
C TRP A 439 -34.16 -8.27 -2.21
N ALA A 440 -32.84 -8.36 -2.20
CA ALA A 440 -32.12 -9.45 -2.84
C ALA A 440 -31.75 -10.54 -1.84
N PHE A 441 -31.94 -11.80 -2.25
CA PHE A 441 -31.45 -13.00 -1.57
C PHE A 441 -30.56 -13.74 -2.54
N ILE A 442 -29.41 -14.23 -2.07
CA ILE A 442 -28.50 -15.07 -2.85
C ILE A 442 -28.30 -16.37 -2.09
N ASP A 443 -28.52 -17.48 -2.79
CA ASP A 443 -28.44 -18.84 -2.21
C ASP A 443 -29.26 -19.01 -0.91
N GLY A 444 -30.40 -18.28 -0.82
CA GLY A 444 -31.28 -18.25 0.33
C GLY A 444 -30.86 -17.29 1.46
N GLU A 445 -29.70 -16.63 1.34
CA GLU A 445 -29.21 -15.69 2.34
C GLU A 445 -29.71 -14.27 2.03
N PHE A 446 -30.23 -13.57 3.06
CA PHE A 446 -30.64 -12.16 2.95
C PHE A 446 -29.43 -11.25 2.82
N THR A 447 -29.28 -10.56 1.70
CA THR A 447 -28.09 -9.75 1.40
C THR A 447 -28.14 -8.31 1.93
N HIS A 448 -29.27 -7.87 2.51
CA HIS A 448 -29.55 -6.46 2.86
C HIS A 448 -29.52 -5.49 1.66
N ALA A 449 -29.34 -6.00 0.45
CA ALA A 449 -29.27 -5.20 -0.76
C ALA A 449 -30.68 -4.88 -1.29
N VAL A 450 -30.81 -3.65 -1.78
CA VAL A 450 -32.05 -3.12 -2.35
C VAL A 450 -31.89 -2.96 -3.86
N VAL A 451 -32.79 -3.56 -4.63
CA VAL A 451 -32.85 -3.47 -6.09
C VAL A 451 -34.06 -2.64 -6.49
N ARG A 452 -33.91 -1.68 -7.40
CA ARG A 452 -35.04 -0.92 -7.91
C ARG A 452 -35.78 -1.69 -8.97
N GLN A 453 -37.13 -1.51 -9.00
CA GLN A 453 -37.97 -2.07 -10.06
C GLN A 453 -37.48 -1.67 -11.46
N ARG A 454 -36.94 -0.47 -11.64
CA ARG A 454 -36.40 -0.01 -12.93
C ARG A 454 -35.22 -0.87 -13.44
N ALA A 455 -34.51 -1.59 -12.56
CA ALA A 455 -33.47 -2.53 -12.97
C ALA A 455 -34.05 -3.74 -13.72
N LEU A 456 -35.34 -4.05 -13.52
CA LEU A 456 -36.06 -5.08 -14.25
C LEU A 456 -36.83 -4.54 -15.42
N SER A 457 -37.50 -3.37 -15.25
CA SER A 457 -38.52 -2.84 -16.19
C SER A 457 -38.12 -1.58 -16.95
N GLY A 458 -36.88 -1.13 -16.84
CA GLY A 458 -36.36 0.02 -17.59
C GLY A 458 -36.07 -0.30 -19.05
N GLU A 459 -35.67 0.73 -19.81
CA GLU A 459 -35.19 0.62 -21.20
C GLU A 459 -33.92 -0.27 -21.23
N ASP A 460 -33.87 -1.22 -22.17
CA ASP A 460 -32.82 -2.22 -22.34
C ASP A 460 -32.59 -3.10 -21.09
N LYS A 461 -33.57 -3.21 -20.18
CA LYS A 461 -33.52 -4.06 -18.99
C LYS A 461 -34.24 -5.40 -19.20
N VAL A 462 -34.23 -6.22 -18.17
CA VAL A 462 -34.62 -7.64 -18.21
C VAL A 462 -35.93 -7.90 -18.92
N LEU A 463 -37.03 -7.20 -18.55
CA LEU A 463 -38.37 -7.48 -19.09
C LEU A 463 -38.56 -7.01 -20.52
N GLU A 464 -37.90 -5.93 -20.94
CA GLU A 464 -37.93 -5.47 -22.31
C GLU A 464 -37.14 -6.40 -23.22
N THR A 465 -35.91 -6.71 -22.86
CA THR A 465 -35.01 -7.61 -23.63
C THR A 465 -35.56 -9.02 -23.71
N TYR A 466 -36.16 -9.54 -22.62
CA TYR A 466 -36.87 -10.80 -22.61
C TYR A 466 -38.03 -10.79 -23.58
N THR A 467 -38.88 -9.74 -23.56
CA THR A 467 -40.04 -9.60 -24.47
C THR A 467 -39.59 -9.59 -25.92
N ALA A 468 -38.50 -8.89 -26.25
CA ALA A 468 -37.92 -8.85 -27.58
C ALA A 468 -37.42 -10.24 -28.03
N PHE A 469 -36.71 -10.94 -27.15
CA PHE A 469 -36.22 -12.31 -27.39
C PHE A 469 -37.41 -13.28 -27.64
N GLN A 470 -38.45 -13.29 -26.79
CA GLN A 470 -39.58 -14.19 -26.90
C GLN A 470 -40.34 -13.97 -28.22
N LYS A 471 -40.51 -12.72 -28.67
CA LYS A 471 -41.15 -12.41 -29.93
C LYS A 471 -40.39 -13.01 -31.12
N LEU A 472 -39.05 -13.00 -31.10
CA LEU A 472 -38.25 -13.63 -32.15
C LEU A 472 -38.32 -15.17 -32.08
N LEU A 473 -38.30 -15.75 -30.87
CA LEU A 473 -38.42 -17.19 -30.64
C LEU A 473 -39.79 -17.74 -31.15
N GLU A 474 -40.86 -17.01 -30.93
CA GLU A 474 -42.17 -17.37 -31.46
C GLU A 474 -42.22 -17.27 -33.00
N SER A 475 -41.56 -16.24 -33.57
CA SER A 475 -41.53 -16.06 -35.02
C SER A 475 -40.70 -17.10 -35.76
N ALA A 476 -39.61 -17.60 -35.12
CA ALA A 476 -38.78 -18.66 -35.65
C ALA A 476 -39.44 -20.04 -35.57
N ALA A 477 -40.45 -20.21 -34.73
CA ALA A 477 -41.22 -21.45 -34.56
C ALA A 477 -42.47 -21.55 -35.46
N ALA A 478 -42.86 -20.48 -36.15
CA ALA A 478 -44.00 -20.42 -37.07
C ALA A 478 -43.56 -20.64 -38.52
#